data_452bdafd2a5fb2e220e32287e7f3225f
#
_entry.id   452bdafd2a5fb2e220e32287e7f3225f
#
_cell.length_a   1.000
_cell.length_b   1.000
_cell.length_c   1.000
_cell.angle_alpha   90.00
_cell.angle_beta   90.00
_cell.angle_gamma   90.00
#
_symmetry.space_group_name_H-M   'P 1'
#
loop_
_entity.id
_entity.type
_entity.pdbx_description
1 polymer ?
#
loop_
_entity_poly.entity_id
_entity_poly.type
_entity_poly.pdbx_seq_one_letter_code
_entity_poly.pdbx_strand_id
1 'polypeptide(L)'
;MSNLASFCARYSQQTMQLPGGAEFSYRYYRNPVARTTVVLLPGGIGLPDLFYLHFERFAEHYSVIMFDYQEQFTTNAELARAVASLLDGLDEHVWLVGQSLGGVIAQIVAKLHPERIEGLVVQYVFAGSGYGSRGSRRIDGHG
;
A
#
# COMPACT_ATOMS: atom_id res chain seq x y z
N MET A 1 19.11 14.79 -3.61
CA MET A 1 18.75 13.58 -4.37
C MET A 1 18.20 12.50 -3.46
N SER A 2 17.00 12.05 -3.78
CA SER A 2 16.40 10.93 -3.04
C SER A 2 17.10 9.63 -3.39
N ASN A 3 17.45 8.85 -2.35
CA ASN A 3 17.89 7.48 -2.52
C ASN A 3 17.24 6.63 -1.42
N LEU A 4 17.37 5.32 -1.53
CA LEU A 4 16.72 4.41 -0.61
C LEU A 4 17.19 4.63 0.85
N ALA A 5 18.47 4.88 1.05
CA ALA A 5 19.00 5.11 2.39
C ALA A 5 18.44 6.40 3.02
N SER A 6 18.37 7.47 2.27
CA SER A 6 17.76 8.73 2.73
C SER A 6 16.28 8.55 3.01
N PHE A 7 15.57 7.80 2.17
CA PHE A 7 14.16 7.50 2.37
C PHE A 7 13.95 6.72 3.68
N CYS A 8 14.71 5.67 3.91
CA CYS A 8 14.60 4.86 5.13
C CYS A 8 14.92 5.67 6.40
N ALA A 9 15.84 6.60 6.30
CA ALA A 9 16.18 7.49 7.42
C ALA A 9 15.08 8.50 7.70
N ARG A 10 14.45 9.03 6.65
CA ARG A 10 13.40 10.04 6.76
C ARG A 10 12.06 9.45 7.20
N TYR A 11 11.71 8.28 6.69
CA TYR A 11 10.46 7.60 6.99
C TYR A 11 10.75 6.26 7.66
N SER A 12 10.94 6.29 8.97
CA SER A 12 11.28 5.11 9.73
C SER A 12 10.15 4.09 9.78
N GLN A 13 10.52 2.83 9.91
CA GLN A 13 9.55 1.75 10.01
C GLN A 13 8.85 1.78 11.37
N GLN A 14 7.54 1.59 11.35
CA GLN A 14 6.70 1.49 12.53
C GLN A 14 6.14 0.08 12.63
N THR A 15 5.72 -0.31 13.82
CA THR A 15 5.17 -1.64 14.06
C THR A 15 3.89 -1.53 14.87
N MET A 16 2.88 -2.29 14.48
CA MET A 16 1.65 -2.44 15.25
C MET A 16 1.42 -3.91 15.58
N GLN A 17 0.71 -4.16 16.67
CA GLN A 17 0.27 -5.51 16.98
C GLN A 17 -1.12 -5.77 16.42
N LEU A 18 -1.25 -6.91 15.75
CA LEU A 18 -2.50 -7.36 15.18
C LEU A 18 -3.29 -8.16 16.22
N PRO A 19 -4.62 -8.31 16.02
CA PRO A 19 -5.39 -9.28 16.77
C PRO A 19 -4.74 -10.67 16.65
N GLY A 20 -4.46 -11.31 17.79
CA GLY A 20 -3.73 -12.58 17.81
C GLY A 20 -2.25 -12.45 18.14
N GLY A 21 -1.72 -11.24 18.25
CA GLY A 21 -0.35 -10.98 18.74
C GLY A 21 0.72 -10.86 17.67
N ALA A 22 0.40 -11.09 16.40
CA ALA A 22 1.38 -10.90 15.31
C ALA A 22 1.72 -9.41 15.14
N GLU A 23 2.97 -9.15 14.78
CA GLU A 23 3.41 -7.78 14.50
C GLU A 23 3.32 -7.49 13.01
N PHE A 24 2.93 -6.26 12.68
CA PHE A 24 2.87 -5.77 11.32
C PHE A 24 3.71 -4.50 11.20
N SER A 25 4.69 -4.52 10.32
CA SER A 25 5.61 -3.40 10.12
C SER A 25 5.24 -2.62 8.86
N TYR A 26 5.28 -1.32 8.96
CA TYR A 26 4.90 -0.42 7.88
C TYR A 26 5.63 0.91 8.01
N ARG A 27 5.59 1.74 6.97
CA ARG A 27 6.04 3.12 7.00
C ARG A 27 4.82 4.02 6.82
N TYR A 28 4.68 5.00 7.67
CA TYR A 28 3.56 5.92 7.64
C TYR A 28 4.05 7.36 7.73
N TYR A 29 3.68 8.16 6.77
CA TYR A 29 3.85 9.61 6.82
C TYR A 29 2.48 10.26 6.90
N ARG A 30 2.22 10.98 7.97
CA ARG A 30 0.99 11.76 8.13
C ARG A 30 1.23 13.18 7.64
N ASN A 31 0.57 13.55 6.55
CA ASN A 31 0.63 14.90 6.02
C ASN A 31 -0.35 15.77 6.81
N PRO A 32 0.12 16.85 7.49
CA PRO A 32 -0.72 17.61 8.42
C PRO A 32 -1.87 18.37 7.76
N VAL A 33 -1.82 18.58 6.46
CA VAL A 33 -2.87 19.29 5.72
C VAL A 33 -3.71 18.37 4.83
N ALA A 34 -3.37 17.11 4.74
CA ALA A 34 -4.07 16.17 3.88
C ALA A 34 -5.27 15.54 4.60
N ARG A 35 -6.30 15.22 3.83
CA ARG A 35 -7.47 14.48 4.31
C ARG A 35 -7.57 13.09 3.69
N THR A 36 -6.63 12.74 2.85
CA THR A 36 -6.59 11.47 2.15
C THR A 36 -5.29 10.75 2.45
N THR A 37 -5.39 9.48 2.71
CA THR A 37 -4.25 8.58 2.89
C THR A 37 -4.15 7.65 1.68
N VAL A 38 -2.97 7.58 1.10
CA VAL A 38 -2.65 6.65 0.02
C VAL A 38 -1.90 5.47 0.61
N VAL A 39 -2.38 4.27 0.38
CA VAL A 39 -1.73 3.03 0.81
C VAL A 39 -1.08 2.38 -0.40
N LEU A 40 0.22 2.22 -0.35
CA LEU A 40 1.00 1.62 -1.43
C LEU A 40 1.26 0.15 -1.12
N LEU A 41 0.79 -0.72 -2.01
CA LEU A 41 0.95 -2.17 -1.90
C LEU A 41 1.87 -2.65 -3.00
N PRO A 42 3.14 -2.94 -2.67
CA PRO A 42 4.13 -3.31 -3.68
C PRO A 42 3.89 -4.70 -4.26
N GLY A 43 4.53 -4.99 -5.38
CA GLY A 43 4.50 -6.30 -5.99
C GLY A 43 5.36 -7.31 -5.23
N GLY A 44 5.03 -8.59 -5.36
CA GLY A 44 5.70 -9.66 -4.60
C GLY A 44 7.13 -9.96 -5.05
N ILE A 45 7.45 -9.71 -6.32
CA ILE A 45 8.85 -9.77 -6.79
C ILE A 45 9.33 -8.33 -6.80
N GLY A 46 9.68 -7.90 -5.61
CA GLY A 46 9.84 -6.50 -5.37
C GLY A 46 10.97 -5.88 -6.14
N LEU A 47 10.67 -4.73 -6.55
CA LEU A 47 11.59 -3.65 -6.52
C LEU A 47 10.98 -2.69 -5.52
N PRO A 48 11.06 -2.97 -4.22
CA PRO A 48 10.59 -2.02 -3.22
C PRO A 48 11.28 -0.66 -3.44
N ASP A 49 12.45 -0.70 -4.06
CA ASP A 49 13.22 0.48 -4.43
C ASP A 49 12.48 1.44 -5.37
N LEU A 50 11.54 0.96 -6.18
CA LEU A 50 10.76 1.85 -7.03
C LEU A 50 9.59 2.49 -6.31
N PHE A 51 9.03 1.81 -5.31
CA PHE A 51 7.89 2.31 -4.58
C PHE A 51 8.23 3.48 -3.65
N TYR A 52 9.48 3.57 -3.16
CA TYR A 52 9.83 4.70 -2.31
C TYR A 52 9.75 6.05 -3.06
N LEU A 53 10.01 6.05 -4.36
CA LEU A 53 9.86 7.26 -5.17
C LEU A 53 8.39 7.68 -5.26
N HIS A 54 7.49 6.72 -5.41
CA HIS A 54 6.06 6.99 -5.37
C HIS A 54 5.62 7.48 -3.99
N PHE A 55 6.15 6.88 -2.94
CA PHE A 55 5.89 7.31 -1.57
C PHE A 55 6.22 8.79 -1.40
N GLU A 56 7.42 9.18 -1.79
CA GLU A 56 7.88 10.58 -1.65
C GLU A 56 7.00 11.54 -2.46
N ARG A 57 6.58 11.15 -3.64
CA ARG A 57 5.72 11.97 -4.48
C ARG A 57 4.33 12.14 -3.88
N PHE A 58 3.73 11.05 -3.43
CA PHE A 58 2.43 11.12 -2.79
C PHE A 58 2.48 11.90 -1.48
N ALA A 59 3.58 11.81 -0.74
CA ALA A 59 3.75 12.51 0.53
C ALA A 59 3.69 14.03 0.40
N GLU A 60 3.93 14.57 -0.78
CA GLU A 60 3.81 16.00 -1.03
C GLU A 60 2.38 16.52 -0.82
N HIS A 61 1.38 15.68 -1.07
CA HIS A 61 -0.03 16.07 -1.08
C HIS A 61 -0.93 15.20 -0.19
N TYR A 62 -0.47 14.03 0.21
CA TYR A 62 -1.28 13.04 0.94
C TYR A 62 -0.49 12.46 2.11
N SER A 63 -1.22 11.89 3.05
CA SER A 63 -0.61 10.93 3.96
C SER A 63 -0.33 9.64 3.20
N VAL A 64 0.73 8.94 3.53
CA VAL A 64 1.14 7.76 2.77
C VAL A 64 1.51 6.63 3.72
N ILE A 65 1.02 5.44 3.42
CA ILE A 65 1.40 4.21 4.10
C ILE A 65 1.99 3.26 3.07
N MET A 66 3.09 2.62 3.42
CA MET A 66 3.71 1.59 2.61
C MET A 66 4.25 0.49 3.52
N PHE A 67 4.19 -0.73 3.05
CA PHE A 67 4.73 -1.86 3.80
C PHE A 67 5.34 -2.87 2.84
N ASP A 68 6.26 -3.67 3.38
CA ASP A 68 6.85 -4.80 2.65
C ASP A 68 6.12 -6.08 3.05
N TYR A 69 6.15 -7.07 2.17
CA TYR A 69 5.57 -8.37 2.48
C TYR A 69 6.42 -9.08 3.53
N GLN A 70 5.75 -9.51 4.59
CA GLN A 70 6.39 -10.12 5.74
C GLN A 70 6.11 -11.62 5.74
N GLU A 71 7.11 -12.39 6.07
CA GLU A 71 7.07 -13.86 5.97
C GLU A 71 6.00 -14.51 6.83
N GLN A 72 5.59 -13.86 7.92
CA GLN A 72 4.54 -14.41 8.79
C GLN A 72 3.17 -14.48 8.11
N PHE A 73 2.97 -13.73 7.02
CA PHE A 73 1.72 -13.78 6.28
C PHE A 73 1.85 -14.79 5.16
N THR A 74 1.26 -15.95 5.34
CA THR A 74 1.37 -17.07 4.40
C THR A 74 0.31 -17.05 3.31
N THR A 75 -0.75 -16.25 3.48
CA THR A 75 -1.82 -16.11 2.50
C THR A 75 -2.11 -14.64 2.20
N ASN A 76 -2.65 -14.39 1.01
CA ASN A 76 -3.08 -13.05 0.63
C ASN A 76 -4.20 -12.54 1.56
N ALA A 77 -5.07 -13.44 1.99
CA ALA A 77 -6.16 -13.09 2.89
C ALA A 77 -5.65 -12.62 4.25
N GLU A 78 -4.63 -13.28 4.80
CA GLU A 78 -4.02 -12.87 6.07
C GLU A 78 -3.39 -11.48 5.96
N LEU A 79 -2.65 -11.23 4.89
CA LEU A 79 -2.03 -9.94 4.65
C LEU A 79 -3.09 -8.86 4.44
N ALA A 80 -4.13 -9.14 3.69
CA ALA A 80 -5.23 -8.20 3.47
C ALA A 80 -5.94 -7.84 4.79
N ARG A 81 -6.13 -8.80 5.69
CA ARG A 81 -6.71 -8.53 7.01
C ARG A 81 -5.79 -7.66 7.87
N ALA A 82 -4.48 -7.87 7.78
CA ALA A 82 -3.51 -7.03 8.47
C ALA A 82 -3.59 -5.59 8.00
N VAL A 83 -3.65 -5.39 6.69
CA VAL A 83 -3.82 -4.05 6.10
C VAL A 83 -5.16 -3.44 6.53
N ALA A 84 -6.23 -4.20 6.50
CA ALA A 84 -7.54 -3.75 6.93
C ALA A 84 -7.53 -3.30 8.40
N SER A 85 -6.85 -4.05 9.27
CA SER A 85 -6.68 -3.67 10.69
C SER A 85 -5.93 -2.35 10.83
N LEU A 86 -4.92 -2.13 10.01
CA LEU A 86 -4.20 -0.86 10.00
C LEU A 86 -5.13 0.30 9.61
N LEU A 87 -5.99 0.08 8.62
CA LEU A 87 -6.91 1.11 8.14
C LEU A 87 -8.00 1.46 9.17
N ASP A 88 -8.37 0.54 10.04
CA ASP A 88 -9.36 0.79 11.09
C ASP A 88 -8.94 1.90 12.04
N GLY A 89 -7.65 2.14 12.19
CA GLY A 89 -7.12 3.23 13.00
C GLY A 89 -7.07 4.58 12.32
N LEU A 90 -7.49 4.68 11.07
CA LEU A 90 -7.43 5.89 10.29
C LEU A 90 -8.82 6.52 10.17
N ASP A 91 -8.88 7.84 10.37
CA ASP A 91 -10.13 8.62 10.21
C ASP A 91 -10.26 9.23 8.82
N GLU A 92 -9.26 9.07 7.99
CA GLU A 92 -9.15 9.71 6.68
C GLU A 92 -9.72 8.84 5.57
N HIS A 93 -10.03 9.47 4.44
CA HIS A 93 -10.34 8.75 3.20
C HIS A 93 -9.12 7.99 2.72
N VAL A 94 -9.32 6.78 2.23
CA VAL A 94 -8.22 5.89 1.84
C VAL A 94 -8.29 5.56 0.36
N TRP A 95 -7.16 5.73 -0.32
CA TRP A 95 -6.93 5.22 -1.67
C TRP A 95 -5.91 4.10 -1.60
N LEU A 96 -6.20 3.00 -2.26
CA LEU A 96 -5.26 1.88 -2.37
C LEU A 96 -4.61 1.93 -3.75
N VAL A 97 -3.29 1.82 -3.77
CA VAL A 97 -2.51 1.74 -5.01
C VAL A 97 -1.71 0.44 -4.97
N GLY A 98 -2.12 -0.53 -5.74
CA GLY A 98 -1.51 -1.86 -5.75
C GLY A 98 -0.84 -2.17 -7.07
N GLN A 99 0.36 -2.75 -7.00
CA GLN A 99 1.12 -3.18 -8.16
C GLN A 99 1.24 -4.69 -8.16
N SER A 100 0.81 -5.35 -9.23
CA SER A 100 0.89 -6.81 -9.40
C SER A 100 0.22 -7.54 -8.24
N LEU A 101 0.96 -8.32 -7.45
CA LEU A 101 0.43 -8.99 -6.25
C LEU A 101 -0.21 -7.99 -5.28
N GLY A 102 0.37 -6.81 -5.14
CA GLY A 102 -0.21 -5.73 -4.33
C GLY A 102 -1.59 -5.33 -4.81
N GLY A 103 -1.85 -5.41 -6.12
CA GLY A 103 -3.17 -5.17 -6.68
C GLY A 103 -4.19 -6.22 -6.26
N VAL A 104 -3.78 -7.48 -6.14
CA VAL A 104 -4.65 -8.56 -5.63
C VAL A 104 -5.00 -8.30 -4.17
N ILE A 105 -4.00 -7.98 -3.36
CA ILE A 105 -4.21 -7.67 -1.93
C ILE A 105 -5.14 -6.46 -1.79
N ALA A 106 -4.92 -5.41 -2.56
CA ALA A 106 -5.74 -4.20 -2.53
C ALA A 106 -7.22 -4.50 -2.83
N GLN A 107 -7.50 -5.37 -3.79
CA GLN A 107 -8.85 -5.77 -4.12
C GLN A 107 -9.51 -6.52 -2.95
N ILE A 108 -8.78 -7.38 -2.27
CA ILE A 108 -9.30 -8.07 -1.09
C ILE A 108 -9.61 -7.08 0.04
N VAL A 109 -8.70 -6.14 0.29
CA VAL A 109 -8.92 -5.09 1.30
C VAL A 109 -10.16 -4.26 0.98
N ALA A 110 -10.33 -3.88 -0.27
CA ALA A 110 -11.49 -3.11 -0.70
C ALA A 110 -12.81 -3.86 -0.49
N LYS A 111 -12.80 -5.19 -0.63
CA LYS A 111 -13.97 -6.02 -0.34
C LYS A 111 -14.24 -6.14 1.15
N LEU A 112 -13.19 -6.15 1.97
CA LEU A 112 -13.33 -6.23 3.43
C LEU A 112 -13.85 -4.93 4.04
N HIS A 113 -13.47 -3.79 3.47
CA HIS A 113 -13.83 -2.47 3.99
C HIS A 113 -14.29 -1.52 2.88
N PRO A 114 -15.39 -1.83 2.20
CA PRO A 114 -15.85 -0.98 1.09
C PRO A 114 -16.17 0.46 1.51
N GLU A 115 -16.61 0.65 2.75
CA GLU A 115 -16.96 1.98 3.27
C GLU A 115 -15.74 2.86 3.57
N ARG A 116 -14.58 2.24 3.72
CA ARG A 116 -13.32 2.94 4.02
C ARG A 116 -12.58 3.35 2.76
N ILE A 117 -12.75 2.59 1.69
CA ILE A 117 -11.96 2.73 0.47
C ILE A 117 -12.65 3.67 -0.48
N GLU A 118 -12.08 4.83 -0.67
CA GLU A 118 -12.59 5.83 -1.60
C GLU A 118 -12.24 5.50 -3.04
N GLY A 119 -11.06 4.91 -3.26
CA GLY A 119 -10.63 4.54 -4.59
C GLY A 119 -9.56 3.47 -4.58
N LEU A 120 -9.42 2.80 -5.72
CA LEU A 120 -8.49 1.71 -5.92
C LEU A 120 -7.83 1.85 -7.28
N VAL A 121 -6.50 1.87 -7.28
CA VAL A 121 -5.69 1.84 -8.51
C VAL A 121 -4.90 0.55 -8.50
N VAL A 122 -5.07 -0.26 -9.54
CA VAL A 122 -4.33 -1.52 -9.69
C VAL A 122 -3.49 -1.42 -10.95
N GLN A 123 -2.21 -1.67 -10.80
CA GLN A 123 -1.27 -1.65 -11.91
C GLN A 123 -0.70 -3.04 -12.12
N TYR A 124 -0.84 -3.55 -13.32
CA TYR A 124 -0.25 -4.82 -13.73
C TYR A 124 0.92 -4.57 -14.65
N VAL A 125 2.01 -5.31 -14.42
CA VAL A 125 3.15 -5.35 -15.33
C VAL A 125 3.17 -6.75 -15.92
N PHE A 126 2.92 -6.85 -17.22
CA PHE A 126 3.00 -8.13 -17.92
C PHE A 126 4.43 -8.34 -18.40
N ALA A 127 5.08 -9.37 -17.88
CA ALA A 127 6.36 -9.83 -18.42
C ALA A 127 6.08 -10.62 -19.69
N GLY A 128 6.13 -9.96 -20.83
CA GLY A 128 6.06 -10.61 -22.13
C GLY A 128 7.21 -10.11 -22.98
N SER A 129 7.61 -10.89 -23.96
CA SER A 129 8.67 -10.67 -24.93
C SER A 129 9.04 -9.20 -25.21
N GLY A 130 9.80 -8.58 -24.33
CA GLY A 130 10.41 -7.28 -24.57
C GLY A 130 9.52 -6.06 -24.46
N TYR A 131 8.22 -6.23 -24.27
CA TYR A 131 7.28 -5.12 -24.07
C TYR A 131 6.40 -5.38 -22.86
N GLY A 132 6.67 -4.64 -21.81
CA GLY A 132 5.74 -4.59 -20.69
C GLY A 132 4.52 -3.75 -21.09
N SER A 133 3.36 -4.38 -21.24
CA SER A 133 2.13 -3.62 -21.31
C SER A 133 1.70 -3.26 -19.88
N ARG A 134 1.50 -1.97 -19.65
CA ARG A 134 0.97 -1.49 -18.37
C ARG A 134 -0.52 -1.32 -18.48
N GLY A 135 -1.27 -2.13 -17.76
CA GLY A 135 -2.69 -1.89 -17.59
C GLY A 135 -2.93 -1.24 -16.24
N SER A 136 -3.64 -0.16 -16.22
CA SER A 136 -4.13 0.44 -14.98
C SER A 136 -5.65 0.34 -14.96
N ARG A 137 -6.20 -0.09 -13.84
CA ARG A 137 -7.64 -0.15 -13.66
C ARG A 137 -7.99 0.65 -12.42
N ARG A 138 -8.86 1.63 -12.62
CA ARG A 138 -9.43 2.39 -11.52
C ARG A 138 -10.82 1.84 -11.21
N ILE A 139 -11.06 1.51 -9.97
CA ILE A 139 -12.36 1.10 -9.50
C ILE A 139 -12.78 2.13 -8.46
N ASP A 140 -13.82 2.88 -8.76
CA ASP A 140 -14.39 3.81 -7.78
C ASP A 140 -15.09 2.99 -6.70
N GLY A 141 -14.94 3.45 -5.45
CA GLY A 141 -15.39 2.70 -4.28
C GLY A 141 -16.90 2.66 -4.06
N HIS A 142 -17.68 2.82 -5.12
CA HIS A 142 -19.12 2.63 -5.07
C HIS A 142 -19.45 1.21 -5.47
N GLY A 143 -19.58 0.38 -4.50
CA GLY A 143 -20.06 -0.98 -4.70
C GLY A 143 -21.55 -1.05 -4.90
#